data_09b110d8ee95d544455bdd9a329038e2
#
_entry.id   09b110d8ee95d544455bdd9a329038e2
#
_cell.length_a   1.000
_cell.length_b   1.000
_cell.length_c   1.000
_cell.angle_alpha   90.00
_cell.angle_beta   90.00
_cell.angle_gamma   90.00
#
_symmetry.space_group_name_H-M   'P 1'
#
loop_
_entity.id
_entity.type
_entity.pdbx_description
1 polymer ?
#
loop_
_entity_poly.entity_id
_entity_poly.type
_entity_poly.pdbx_seq_one_letter_code
_entity_poly.pdbx_strand_id
1 'polypeptide(L)'
;MKIYKKIVITFLVLILITFITFWLFLDAYEKSQPFYKVDYIITNITNNKSKKIVDNLEVINKNINTSKKIETMLNKKYKGKTITYTKNYQKFKKDKPVYDLLIDNKIIGTVYLKENGTSKVFKLTKWKINKIENLLGTPKTINIIAPNNYEVYVDDYKLKDSDISDPNYQTEEIKILNKFTSLESI
;
A
#
# COMPACT_ATOMS: atom_id res chain seq x y z
N MET A 1 -35.05 48.91 20.14
CA MET A 1 -33.65 48.52 20.39
C MET A 1 -33.43 47.04 20.73
N LYS A 2 -34.26 46.35 21.51
CA LYS A 2 -34.10 44.94 21.89
C LYS A 2 -34.25 43.98 20.69
N ILE A 3 -35.17 44.25 19.75
CA ILE A 3 -35.47 43.38 18.57
C ILE A 3 -34.28 43.45 17.58
N TYR A 4 -33.74 44.61 17.28
CA TYR A 4 -32.60 44.79 16.41
C TYR A 4 -31.37 44.02 16.89
N LYS A 5 -31.07 44.09 18.20
CA LYS A 5 -29.97 43.29 18.76
C LYS A 5 -30.15 41.79 18.57
N LYS A 6 -31.38 41.27 18.72
CA LYS A 6 -31.66 39.84 18.47
C LYS A 6 -31.42 39.46 16.99
N ILE A 7 -31.87 40.27 16.04
CA ILE A 7 -31.67 40.07 14.62
C ILE A 7 -30.18 40.01 14.28
N VAL A 8 -29.40 40.97 14.76
CA VAL A 8 -27.94 41.01 14.56
C VAL A 8 -27.26 39.79 15.15
N ILE A 9 -27.61 39.39 16.35
CA ILE A 9 -27.03 38.19 16.97
C ILE A 9 -27.39 36.94 16.18
N THR A 10 -28.64 36.77 15.77
CA THR A 10 -29.05 35.66 14.94
C THR A 10 -28.27 35.59 13.63
N PHE A 11 -28.08 36.73 12.96
CA PHE A 11 -27.30 36.82 11.74
C PHE A 11 -25.84 36.42 11.94
N LEU A 12 -25.20 36.90 13.02
CA LEU A 12 -23.83 36.52 13.39
C LEU A 12 -23.71 35.00 13.65
N VAL A 13 -24.68 34.42 14.33
CA VAL A 13 -24.70 32.97 14.59
C VAL A 13 -24.84 32.19 13.28
N LEU A 14 -25.69 32.63 12.35
CA LEU A 14 -25.82 31.99 11.03
C LEU A 14 -24.53 32.05 10.23
N ILE A 15 -23.85 33.22 10.24
CA ILE A 15 -22.53 33.35 9.61
C ILE A 15 -21.54 32.35 10.23
N LEU A 16 -21.47 32.28 11.54
CA LEU A 16 -20.55 31.36 12.23
C LEU A 16 -20.82 29.90 11.85
N ILE A 17 -22.09 29.46 11.85
CA ILE A 17 -22.48 28.13 11.45
C ILE A 17 -22.06 27.87 10.00
N THR A 18 -22.26 28.83 9.10
CA THR A 18 -21.86 28.70 7.69
C THR A 18 -20.34 28.51 7.56
N PHE A 19 -19.53 29.29 8.29
CA PHE A 19 -18.08 29.12 8.27
C PHE A 19 -17.63 27.75 8.81
N ILE A 20 -18.22 27.28 9.91
CA ILE A 20 -17.92 25.96 10.47
C ILE A 20 -18.27 24.87 9.46
N THR A 21 -19.47 24.94 8.87
CA THR A 21 -19.90 23.95 7.86
C THR A 21 -19.00 23.94 6.63
N PHE A 22 -18.61 25.11 6.17
CA PHE A 22 -17.69 25.28 5.05
C PHE A 22 -16.29 24.69 5.36
N TRP A 23 -15.77 24.96 6.56
CA TRP A 23 -14.50 24.36 7.01
C TRP A 23 -14.56 22.84 7.04
N LEU A 24 -15.62 22.27 7.62
CA LEU A 24 -15.83 20.82 7.66
C LEU A 24 -15.95 20.21 6.25
N PHE A 25 -16.58 20.93 5.32
CA PHE A 25 -16.65 20.52 3.93
C PHE A 25 -15.28 20.51 3.27
N LEU A 26 -14.47 21.56 3.44
CA LEU A 26 -13.12 21.63 2.88
C LEU A 26 -12.21 20.51 3.40
N ASP A 27 -12.22 20.25 4.71
CA ASP A 27 -11.47 19.15 5.31
C ASP A 27 -11.92 17.78 4.76
N ALA A 28 -13.23 17.57 4.64
CA ALA A 28 -13.77 16.36 4.05
C ALA A 28 -13.42 16.22 2.57
N TYR A 29 -13.45 17.33 1.81
CA TYR A 29 -13.09 17.37 0.40
C TYR A 29 -11.61 17.02 0.19
N GLU A 30 -10.70 17.61 0.97
CA GLU A 30 -9.28 17.29 0.92
C GLU A 30 -9.05 15.79 1.18
N LYS A 31 -9.63 15.24 2.24
CA LYS A 31 -9.54 13.81 2.60
C LYS A 31 -10.20 12.88 1.57
N SER A 32 -11.08 13.41 0.72
CA SER A 32 -11.70 12.68 -0.37
C SER A 32 -10.84 12.60 -1.63
N GLN A 33 -9.73 13.31 -1.68
CA GLN A 33 -8.83 13.25 -2.83
C GLN A 33 -8.01 11.95 -2.80
N PRO A 34 -7.78 11.31 -3.96
CA PRO A 34 -7.05 10.05 -3.99
C PRO A 34 -5.61 10.17 -3.48
N PHE A 35 -4.93 11.29 -3.70
CA PHE A 35 -3.56 11.52 -3.24
C PHE A 35 -3.45 11.50 -1.71
N TYR A 36 -4.49 11.87 -0.97
CA TYR A 36 -4.50 11.78 0.49
C TYR A 36 -4.26 10.35 0.99
N LYS A 37 -4.69 9.34 0.21
CA LYS A 37 -4.38 7.94 0.51
C LYS A 37 -2.92 7.60 0.24
N VAL A 38 -2.30 8.27 -0.74
CA VAL A 38 -0.86 8.09 -1.02
C VAL A 38 -0.03 8.69 0.11
N ASP A 39 -0.39 9.88 0.60
CA ASP A 39 0.25 10.52 1.77
C ASP A 39 0.13 9.65 3.03
N TYR A 40 -1.03 9.00 3.22
CA TYR A 40 -1.21 8.03 4.30
C TYR A 40 -0.23 6.85 4.18
N ILE A 41 0.00 6.31 2.97
CA ILE A 41 0.95 5.22 2.74
C ILE A 41 2.37 5.70 3.07
N ILE A 42 2.79 6.83 2.49
CA ILE A 42 4.12 7.41 2.71
C ILE A 42 4.37 7.61 4.20
N THR A 43 3.44 8.27 4.89
CA THR A 43 3.54 8.53 6.33
C THR A 43 3.68 7.24 7.16
N ASN A 44 2.98 6.16 6.79
CA ASN A 44 3.10 4.90 7.52
C ASN A 44 4.45 4.20 7.26
N ILE A 45 4.96 4.26 6.03
CA ILE A 45 6.26 3.67 5.66
C ILE A 45 7.40 4.41 6.38
N THR A 46 7.42 5.73 6.32
CA THR A 46 8.52 6.54 6.84
C THR A 46 8.55 6.60 8.37
N ASN A 47 7.39 6.41 9.03
CA ASN A 47 7.24 6.45 10.48
C ASN A 47 7.21 5.07 11.17
N ASN A 48 7.74 4.03 10.54
CA ASN A 48 7.79 2.66 11.08
C ASN A 48 6.40 2.08 11.45
N LYS A 49 5.36 2.45 10.70
CA LYS A 49 4.00 1.95 10.87
C LYS A 49 3.55 1.10 9.66
N SER A 50 4.51 0.47 8.98
CA SER A 50 4.29 -0.28 7.74
C SER A 50 3.31 -1.44 7.87
N LYS A 51 3.10 -1.98 9.09
CA LYS A 51 2.09 -3.02 9.34
C LYS A 51 0.72 -2.69 8.73
N LYS A 52 0.33 -1.41 8.74
CA LYS A 52 -0.99 -0.95 8.22
C LYS A 52 -1.15 -1.08 6.70
N ILE A 53 -0.07 -1.26 5.98
CA ILE A 53 -0.08 -1.34 4.51
C ILE A 53 0.38 -2.70 3.97
N VAL A 54 0.95 -3.56 4.82
CA VAL A 54 1.52 -4.86 4.39
C VAL A 54 0.50 -5.71 3.64
N ASP A 55 -0.76 -5.74 4.07
CA ASP A 55 -1.82 -6.53 3.42
C ASP A 55 -2.17 -6.03 2.00
N ASN A 56 -1.77 -4.82 1.64
CA ASN A 56 -2.00 -4.22 0.34
C ASN A 56 -0.81 -4.38 -0.62
N LEU A 57 0.30 -4.96 -0.14
CA LEU A 57 1.47 -5.22 -0.97
C LEU A 57 1.24 -6.44 -1.85
N GLU A 58 1.68 -6.33 -3.08
CA GLU A 58 1.77 -7.49 -3.95
C GLU A 58 2.99 -8.33 -3.52
N VAL A 59 2.72 -9.42 -2.83
CA VAL A 59 3.75 -10.30 -2.26
C VAL A 59 3.64 -11.67 -2.90
N ILE A 60 4.74 -12.13 -3.47
CA ILE A 60 4.87 -13.49 -4.00
C ILE A 60 5.26 -14.39 -2.83
N ASN A 61 4.57 -15.51 -2.69
CA ASN A 61 4.75 -16.52 -1.64
C ASN A 61 4.69 -15.97 -0.20
N LYS A 62 3.47 -15.81 0.30
CA LYS A 62 3.18 -15.29 1.64
C LYS A 62 3.68 -16.19 2.78
N ASN A 63 3.95 -17.47 2.50
CA ASN A 63 4.45 -18.41 3.50
C ASN A 63 5.91 -18.11 3.88
N ILE A 64 6.71 -17.71 2.89
CA ILE A 64 8.11 -17.31 3.06
C ILE A 64 8.19 -15.84 3.46
N ASN A 65 7.42 -14.98 2.78
CA ASN A 65 7.39 -13.55 3.01
C ASN A 65 6.27 -13.18 3.99
N THR A 66 6.47 -13.52 5.26
CA THR A 66 5.47 -13.23 6.30
C THR A 66 5.27 -11.73 6.49
N SER A 67 4.08 -11.33 6.94
CA SER A 67 3.75 -9.91 7.20
C SER A 67 4.76 -9.24 8.14
N LYS A 68 5.27 -9.95 9.13
CA LYS A 68 6.29 -9.43 10.07
C LYS A 68 7.63 -9.18 9.38
N LYS A 69 8.07 -10.11 8.51
CA LYS A 69 9.31 -9.98 7.73
C LYS A 69 9.22 -8.77 6.81
N ILE A 70 8.11 -8.64 6.08
CA ILE A 70 7.85 -7.51 5.17
C ILE A 70 7.82 -6.18 5.94
N GLU A 71 7.14 -6.12 7.07
CA GLU A 71 7.10 -4.92 7.93
C GLU A 71 8.53 -4.50 8.34
N THR A 72 9.32 -5.45 8.82
CA THR A 72 10.72 -5.20 9.22
C THR A 72 11.56 -4.67 8.06
N MET A 73 11.41 -5.26 6.87
CA MET A 73 12.13 -4.83 5.67
C MET A 73 11.73 -3.41 5.24
N LEU A 74 10.45 -3.11 5.19
CA LEU A 74 9.96 -1.76 4.85
C LEU A 74 10.46 -0.73 5.84
N ASN A 75 10.35 -1.02 7.13
CA ASN A 75 10.80 -0.13 8.19
C ASN A 75 12.32 0.12 8.09
N LYS A 76 13.13 -0.91 7.83
CA LYS A 76 14.57 -0.77 7.62
C LYS A 76 14.90 0.05 6.37
N LYS A 77 14.18 -0.21 5.27
CA LYS A 77 14.47 0.38 3.95
C LYS A 77 14.08 1.86 3.86
N TYR A 78 12.98 2.25 4.49
CA TYR A 78 12.35 3.56 4.24
C TYR A 78 12.26 4.48 5.45
N LYS A 79 12.66 4.04 6.65
CA LYS A 79 12.66 4.88 7.85
C LYS A 79 13.40 6.19 7.60
N GLY A 80 12.72 7.31 7.84
CA GLY A 80 13.31 8.64 7.76
C GLY A 80 13.66 9.10 6.34
N LYS A 81 13.33 8.33 5.30
CA LYS A 81 13.56 8.76 3.92
C LYS A 81 12.45 9.69 3.44
N THR A 82 12.82 10.66 2.62
CA THR A 82 11.85 11.53 1.94
C THR A 82 11.31 10.81 0.72
N ILE A 83 10.03 10.47 0.77
CA ILE A 83 9.31 9.84 -0.34
C ILE A 83 8.36 10.87 -0.92
N THR A 84 8.42 11.06 -2.23
CA THR A 84 7.46 11.87 -3.00
C THR A 84 6.59 10.99 -3.88
N TYR A 85 5.59 11.56 -4.54
CA TYR A 85 4.77 10.82 -5.50
C TYR A 85 4.43 11.66 -6.73
N THR A 86 4.13 10.97 -7.82
CA THR A 86 3.61 11.57 -9.05
C THR A 86 2.47 10.72 -9.60
N LYS A 87 1.58 11.33 -10.40
CA LYS A 87 0.56 10.57 -11.13
C LYS A 87 1.23 9.71 -12.20
N ASN A 88 0.89 8.43 -12.25
CA ASN A 88 1.29 7.57 -13.36
C ASN A 88 0.34 7.81 -14.55
N TYR A 89 0.67 8.75 -15.41
CA TYR A 89 -0.21 9.18 -16.53
C TYR A 89 -0.56 8.07 -17.51
N GLN A 90 0.25 7.02 -17.62
CA GLN A 90 -0.03 5.89 -18.52
C GLN A 90 -1.12 4.96 -17.97
N LYS A 91 -1.18 4.80 -16.64
CA LYS A 91 -2.10 3.88 -15.96
C LYS A 91 -3.24 4.58 -15.23
N PHE A 92 -3.16 5.92 -15.08
CA PHE A 92 -4.13 6.70 -14.32
C PHE A 92 -5.51 6.72 -14.99
N LYS A 93 -6.54 6.34 -14.23
CA LYS A 93 -7.94 6.51 -14.59
C LYS A 93 -8.65 7.22 -13.43
N LYS A 94 -9.71 7.99 -13.74
CA LYS A 94 -10.45 8.78 -12.74
C LYS A 94 -11.05 7.90 -11.62
N ASP A 95 -11.55 6.72 -11.97
CA ASP A 95 -12.13 5.71 -11.08
C ASP A 95 -11.09 4.76 -10.45
N LYS A 96 -9.89 4.72 -11.01
CA LYS A 96 -8.77 3.88 -10.58
C LYS A 96 -7.46 4.66 -10.63
N PRO A 97 -7.27 5.64 -9.75
CA PRO A 97 -6.07 6.45 -9.72
C PRO A 97 -4.82 5.62 -9.44
N VAL A 98 -3.74 5.93 -10.15
CA VAL A 98 -2.44 5.27 -10.00
C VAL A 98 -1.36 6.32 -9.77
N TYR A 99 -0.52 6.07 -8.76
CA TYR A 99 0.58 6.96 -8.38
C TYR A 99 1.87 6.18 -8.25
N ASP A 100 2.95 6.75 -8.75
CA ASP A 100 4.30 6.25 -8.53
C ASP A 100 4.92 6.95 -7.31
N LEU A 101 5.53 6.16 -6.42
CA LEU A 101 6.30 6.64 -5.29
C LEU A 101 7.75 6.79 -5.71
N LEU A 102 8.40 7.87 -5.29
CA LEU A 102 9.77 8.20 -5.70
C LEU A 102 10.65 8.53 -4.50
N ILE A 103 11.92 8.14 -4.60
CA ILE A 103 13.03 8.65 -3.81
C ILE A 103 14.08 9.15 -4.80
N ASP A 104 14.55 10.38 -4.64
CA ASP A 104 15.54 11.00 -5.51
C ASP A 104 15.20 10.86 -7.02
N ASN A 105 13.94 11.09 -7.36
CA ASN A 105 13.36 10.96 -8.71
C ASN A 105 13.37 9.53 -9.30
N LYS A 106 13.71 8.50 -8.50
CA LYS A 106 13.63 7.10 -8.92
C LYS A 106 12.35 6.46 -8.39
N ILE A 107 11.62 5.77 -9.25
CA ILE A 107 10.41 5.05 -8.86
C ILE A 107 10.80 3.88 -7.96
N ILE A 108 10.22 3.84 -6.76
CA ILE A 108 10.42 2.78 -5.75
C ILE A 108 9.21 1.89 -5.58
N GLY A 109 8.07 2.28 -6.13
CA GLY A 109 6.84 1.51 -6.06
C GLY A 109 5.69 2.22 -6.74
N THR A 110 4.60 1.49 -7.02
CA THR A 110 3.39 2.02 -7.65
C THR A 110 2.17 1.67 -6.81
N VAL A 111 1.38 2.68 -6.49
CA VAL A 111 0.15 2.58 -5.70
C VAL A 111 -1.06 2.62 -6.61
N TYR A 112 -1.88 1.60 -6.53
CA TYR A 112 -3.17 1.52 -7.22
C TYR A 112 -4.29 1.75 -6.22
N LEU A 113 -5.14 2.71 -6.51
CA LEU A 113 -6.32 3.02 -5.70
C LEU A 113 -7.59 2.57 -6.42
N LYS A 114 -8.65 2.39 -5.65
CA LYS A 114 -10.00 2.19 -6.17
C LYS A 114 -11.04 2.86 -5.29
N GLU A 115 -12.16 3.17 -5.86
CA GLU A 115 -13.29 3.72 -5.13
C GLU A 115 -13.78 2.75 -4.05
N ASN A 116 -14.23 3.31 -2.93
CA ASN A 116 -14.77 2.61 -1.78
C ASN A 116 -16.05 3.28 -1.27
N GLY A 117 -16.95 3.60 -2.20
CA GLY A 117 -18.20 4.29 -1.92
C GLY A 117 -18.01 5.79 -1.65
N THR A 118 -18.99 6.40 -1.01
CA THR A 118 -19.03 7.84 -0.72
C THR A 118 -19.16 8.12 0.77
N SER A 119 -18.83 9.34 1.16
CA SER A 119 -19.10 9.82 2.52
C SER A 119 -20.60 10.00 2.75
N LYS A 120 -21.05 9.81 4.00
CA LYS A 120 -22.50 9.88 4.33
C LYS A 120 -23.06 11.30 4.17
N VAL A 121 -22.32 12.32 4.60
CA VAL A 121 -22.79 13.71 4.68
C VAL A 121 -22.62 14.43 3.35
N PHE A 122 -21.41 14.52 2.83
CA PHE A 122 -21.09 15.33 1.65
C PHE A 122 -21.10 14.55 0.33
N LYS A 123 -21.37 13.23 0.37
CA LYS A 123 -21.36 12.34 -0.80
C LYS A 123 -20.03 12.34 -1.60
N LEU A 124 -18.94 12.70 -0.93
CA LEU A 124 -17.60 12.72 -1.52
C LEU A 124 -17.05 11.30 -1.66
N THR A 125 -16.33 11.03 -2.74
CA THR A 125 -15.72 9.72 -3.02
C THR A 125 -14.73 9.35 -1.93
N LYS A 126 -14.77 8.09 -1.50
CA LYS A 126 -13.78 7.49 -0.62
C LYS A 126 -12.86 6.59 -1.43
N TRP A 127 -11.59 6.59 -1.09
CA TRP A 127 -10.59 5.76 -1.75
C TRP A 127 -10.06 4.68 -0.81
N LYS A 128 -9.76 3.52 -1.37
CA LYS A 128 -9.00 2.47 -0.68
C LYS A 128 -7.83 2.02 -1.54
N ILE A 129 -6.79 1.53 -0.88
CA ILE A 129 -5.67 0.90 -1.55
C ILE A 129 -6.18 -0.39 -2.18
N ASN A 130 -5.94 -0.55 -3.47
CA ASN A 130 -6.21 -1.79 -4.18
C ASN A 130 -5.00 -2.72 -4.08
N LYS A 131 -3.83 -2.21 -4.46
CA LYS A 131 -2.53 -2.90 -4.33
C LYS A 131 -1.38 -1.90 -4.36
N ILE A 132 -0.22 -2.34 -3.90
CA ILE A 132 1.05 -1.62 -4.01
C ILE A 132 2.06 -2.58 -4.64
N GLU A 133 2.63 -2.18 -5.76
CA GLU A 133 3.63 -2.95 -6.51
C GLU A 133 5.04 -2.42 -6.28
N ASN A 134 6.03 -3.29 -6.38
CA ASN A 134 7.47 -2.99 -6.43
C ASN A 134 8.06 -2.27 -5.21
N LEU A 135 7.29 -1.99 -4.16
CA LEU A 135 7.78 -1.28 -2.98
C LEU A 135 8.91 -2.03 -2.26
N LEU A 136 8.88 -3.36 -2.31
CA LEU A 136 9.91 -4.23 -1.73
C LEU A 136 11.13 -4.40 -2.66
N GLY A 137 11.06 -3.90 -3.89
CA GLY A 137 12.05 -4.09 -4.94
C GLY A 137 11.62 -5.17 -5.94
N THR A 138 12.48 -5.42 -6.92
CA THR A 138 12.25 -6.48 -7.93
C THR A 138 12.40 -7.84 -7.26
N PRO A 139 11.42 -8.72 -7.39
CA PRO A 139 11.52 -10.07 -6.84
C PRO A 139 12.68 -10.84 -7.47
N LYS A 140 13.50 -11.44 -6.65
CA LYS A 140 14.54 -12.38 -7.10
C LYS A 140 14.01 -13.80 -7.04
N THR A 141 14.26 -14.58 -8.09
CA THR A 141 13.89 -15.98 -8.14
C THR A 141 15.10 -16.83 -7.84
N ILE A 142 14.98 -17.76 -6.89
CA ILE A 142 15.99 -18.76 -6.57
C ILE A 142 15.46 -20.11 -7.02
N ASN A 143 16.24 -20.83 -7.81
CA ASN A 143 15.97 -22.21 -8.13
C ASN A 143 16.78 -23.11 -7.18
N ILE A 144 16.10 -23.97 -6.45
CA ILE A 144 16.74 -24.91 -5.54
C ILE A 144 16.59 -26.31 -6.16
N ILE A 145 17.70 -27.02 -6.32
CA ILE A 145 17.75 -28.40 -6.80
C ILE A 145 18.18 -29.26 -5.62
N ALA A 146 17.35 -30.22 -5.24
CA ALA A 146 17.63 -31.10 -4.13
C ALA A 146 17.18 -32.56 -4.44
N PRO A 147 17.88 -33.57 -3.92
CA PRO A 147 17.45 -34.96 -4.02
C PRO A 147 16.08 -35.22 -3.39
N ASN A 148 15.34 -36.18 -3.90
CA ASN A 148 13.97 -36.50 -3.49
C ASN A 148 13.78 -36.81 -1.99
N ASN A 149 14.81 -37.37 -1.38
CA ASN A 149 14.81 -37.81 0.03
C ASN A 149 15.23 -36.71 1.02
N TYR A 150 15.49 -35.48 0.53
CA TYR A 150 15.85 -34.38 1.41
C TYR A 150 14.67 -33.44 1.62
N GLU A 151 14.56 -32.97 2.87
CA GLU A 151 13.68 -31.88 3.23
C GLU A 151 14.39 -30.56 2.94
N VAL A 152 13.74 -29.67 2.23
CA VAL A 152 14.31 -28.36 1.89
C VAL A 152 13.55 -27.27 2.63
N TYR A 153 14.31 -26.35 3.21
CA TYR A 153 13.79 -25.21 3.93
C TYR A 153 14.27 -23.92 3.29
N VAL A 154 13.36 -22.94 3.18
CA VAL A 154 13.70 -21.55 2.82
C VAL A 154 13.32 -20.69 4.00
N ASP A 155 14.30 -20.08 4.64
CA ASP A 155 14.16 -19.56 6.00
C ASP A 155 13.62 -20.68 6.92
N ASP A 156 12.52 -20.40 7.65
CA ASP A 156 11.88 -21.39 8.53
C ASP A 156 10.73 -22.15 7.84
N TYR A 157 10.53 -21.95 6.52
CA TYR A 157 9.44 -22.58 5.77
C TYR A 157 9.91 -23.85 5.08
N LYS A 158 9.34 -25.00 5.49
CA LYS A 158 9.53 -26.29 4.81
C LYS A 158 8.79 -26.29 3.48
N LEU A 159 9.51 -26.55 2.39
CA LEU A 159 8.91 -26.64 1.06
C LEU A 159 8.06 -27.89 0.94
N LYS A 160 6.95 -27.76 0.21
CA LYS A 160 5.96 -28.82 -0.02
C LYS A 160 5.96 -29.23 -1.49
N ASP A 161 5.34 -30.34 -1.79
CA ASP A 161 5.17 -30.82 -3.18
C ASP A 161 4.43 -29.81 -4.07
N SER A 162 3.54 -28.99 -3.46
CA SER A 162 2.89 -27.88 -4.16
C SER A 162 3.83 -26.75 -4.60
N ASP A 163 5.03 -26.71 -4.03
CA ASP A 163 6.04 -25.71 -4.34
C ASP A 163 7.00 -26.18 -5.46
N ILE A 164 6.78 -27.37 -6.04
CA ILE A 164 7.57 -27.91 -7.17
C ILE A 164 7.15 -27.23 -8.47
N SER A 165 8.13 -26.70 -9.25
CA SER A 165 7.84 -25.93 -10.48
C SER A 165 7.67 -26.81 -11.71
N ASP A 166 8.37 -27.92 -11.76
CA ASP A 166 8.34 -28.85 -12.88
C ASP A 166 8.31 -30.31 -12.37
N PRO A 167 7.11 -30.90 -12.24
CA PRO A 167 6.97 -32.28 -11.82
C PRO A 167 7.53 -33.29 -12.82
N ASN A 168 7.78 -32.87 -14.08
CA ASN A 168 8.30 -33.73 -15.12
C ASN A 168 9.84 -33.72 -15.21
N TYR A 169 10.51 -32.79 -14.51
CA TYR A 169 11.95 -32.84 -14.40
C TYR A 169 12.35 -33.83 -13.30
N GLN A 170 12.03 -35.08 -13.52
CA GLN A 170 12.46 -36.20 -12.71
C GLN A 170 13.63 -36.89 -13.43
N THR A 171 14.84 -36.56 -13.02
CA THR A 171 15.88 -37.60 -12.97
C THR A 171 15.55 -38.43 -11.72
N GLU A 172 15.76 -39.73 -11.73
CA GLU A 172 15.34 -40.63 -10.63
C GLU A 172 15.81 -40.20 -9.23
N GLU A 173 16.64 -39.18 -9.12
CA GLU A 173 17.28 -38.69 -7.87
C GLU A 173 17.05 -37.23 -7.52
N ILE A 174 16.47 -36.37 -8.38
CA ILE A 174 16.43 -34.91 -8.15
C ILE A 174 15.04 -34.34 -8.43
N LYS A 175 14.44 -33.69 -7.41
CA LYS A 175 13.28 -32.79 -7.58
C LYS A 175 13.76 -31.36 -7.75
N ILE A 176 13.36 -30.69 -8.84
CA ILE A 176 13.55 -29.26 -8.97
C ILE A 176 12.46 -28.58 -8.17
N LEU A 177 12.86 -27.95 -7.09
CA LEU A 177 11.99 -27.18 -6.21
C LEU A 177 11.83 -25.77 -6.75
N ASN A 178 10.65 -25.27 -6.60
CA ASN A 178 10.07 -24.13 -7.30
C ASN A 178 10.84 -22.80 -7.12
N LYS A 179 10.59 -21.90 -8.06
CA LYS A 179 11.01 -20.49 -8.03
C LYS A 179 10.64 -19.82 -6.70
N PHE A 180 11.60 -19.63 -5.83
CA PHE A 180 11.41 -18.85 -4.62
C PHE A 180 11.84 -17.42 -4.84
N THR A 181 10.94 -16.52 -4.55
CA THR A 181 11.27 -15.11 -4.55
C THR A 181 11.74 -14.77 -3.16
N SER A 182 13.04 -14.78 -2.94
CA SER A 182 13.62 -14.19 -1.73
C SER A 182 13.68 -12.69 -1.93
N LEU A 183 13.12 -11.98 -0.98
CA LEU A 183 13.35 -10.55 -0.83
C LEU A 183 14.70 -10.39 -0.16
N GLU A 184 15.79 -10.59 -0.88
CA GLU A 184 17.08 -10.32 -0.30
C GLU A 184 17.23 -8.85 0.05
N SER A 185 17.65 -8.66 1.29
CA SER A 185 18.14 -7.38 1.79
C SER A 185 19.24 -6.84 0.87
N ILE A 186 18.96 -5.71 0.26
CA ILE A 186 19.97 -4.80 -0.30
C ILE A 186 20.68 -4.13 0.86
#